data_98b3f13908be4f074957159d3e24bfd3
#
_entry.id   98b3f13908be4f074957159d3e24bfd3
#
_cell.length_a   1.000
_cell.length_b   1.000
_cell.length_c   1.000
_cell.angle_alpha   90.00
_cell.angle_beta   90.00
_cell.angle_gamma   90.00
#
_symmetry.space_group_name_H-M   'P 1'
#
loop_
_entity.id
_entity.type
_entity.pdbx_description
1 polymer ?
#
loop_
_entity_poly.entity_id
_entity_poly.type
_entity_poly.pdbx_seq_one_letter_code
_entity_poly.pdbx_strand_id
1 'polypeptide(L)'
;MNEILIRKAKKGDKDAFCRLMDEQMQSMYKIAISYVKNDEDAADAIQDTILSCYENLKSLKYNRYFKTWMIRILINKCKDILQRKNRMICTDEMPEMPFHEAEYASAEWAQMLEPLDEKYRMIVLLYYMEGFNTREISEILDMKESTVKSLSLIHI
;
A
#
# COMPACT_ATOMS: atom_id res chain seq x y z
N MET A 1 -16.85 -1.70 -4.25
CA MET A 1 -16.24 -0.37 -4.35
C MET A 1 -17.27 0.63 -4.86
N ASN A 2 -17.29 1.80 -4.28
CA ASN A 2 -18.33 2.77 -4.57
C ASN A 2 -18.02 3.61 -5.81
N GLU A 3 -18.48 3.15 -6.96
CA GLU A 3 -18.26 3.84 -8.22
C GLU A 3 -18.89 5.23 -8.26
N ILE A 4 -19.97 5.42 -7.53
CA ILE A 4 -20.65 6.72 -7.46
C ILE A 4 -19.74 7.77 -6.82
N LEU A 5 -19.05 7.43 -5.73
CA LEU A 5 -18.10 8.33 -5.08
C LEU A 5 -16.94 8.68 -6.02
N ILE A 6 -16.44 7.70 -6.77
CA ILE A 6 -15.36 7.93 -7.72
C ILE A 6 -15.78 8.93 -8.80
N ARG A 7 -16.96 8.76 -9.36
CA ARG A 7 -17.49 9.69 -10.36
C ARG A 7 -17.64 11.10 -9.83
N LYS A 8 -18.23 11.22 -8.64
CA LYS A 8 -18.42 12.53 -8.00
C LYS A 8 -17.08 13.21 -7.71
N ALA A 9 -16.13 12.44 -7.17
CA ALA A 9 -14.80 12.96 -6.88
C ALA A 9 -14.10 13.44 -8.15
N LYS A 10 -14.22 12.72 -9.25
CA LYS A 10 -13.67 13.13 -10.54
C LYS A 10 -14.26 14.44 -11.05
N LYS A 11 -15.51 14.72 -10.70
CA LYS A 11 -16.19 15.97 -11.07
C LYS A 11 -15.85 17.15 -10.15
N GLY A 12 -15.02 16.91 -9.13
CA GLY A 12 -14.59 17.95 -8.23
C GLY A 12 -15.32 17.99 -6.89
N ASP A 13 -16.13 17.00 -6.59
CA ASP A 13 -16.82 16.92 -5.30
C ASP A 13 -15.81 16.50 -4.22
N LYS A 14 -15.42 17.47 -3.40
CA LYS A 14 -14.41 17.25 -2.36
C LYS A 14 -14.92 16.32 -1.25
N ASP A 15 -16.20 16.41 -0.90
CA ASP A 15 -16.79 15.52 0.12
C ASP A 15 -16.77 14.07 -0.35
N ALA A 16 -17.09 13.85 -1.62
CA ALA A 16 -17.03 12.51 -2.21
C ALA A 16 -15.60 11.96 -2.18
N PHE A 17 -14.63 12.80 -2.49
CA PHE A 17 -13.21 12.40 -2.44
C PHE A 17 -12.80 12.02 -1.01
N CYS A 18 -13.17 12.83 -0.02
CA CYS A 18 -12.84 12.54 1.38
C CYS A 18 -13.45 11.22 1.84
N ARG A 19 -14.69 10.95 1.48
CA ARG A 19 -15.34 9.69 1.81
C ARG A 19 -14.64 8.50 1.13
N LEU A 20 -14.26 8.69 -0.12
CA LEU A 20 -13.54 7.65 -0.86
C LEU A 20 -12.22 7.30 -0.17
N MET A 21 -11.48 8.31 0.28
CA MET A 21 -10.23 8.10 1.01
C MET A 21 -10.47 7.45 2.37
N ASP A 22 -11.49 7.89 3.10
CA ASP A 22 -11.83 7.30 4.39
C ASP A 22 -12.13 5.80 4.27
N GLU A 23 -12.82 5.39 3.23
CA GLU A 23 -13.11 3.97 2.98
C GLU A 23 -11.83 3.16 2.76
N GLN A 24 -10.76 3.79 2.29
CA GLN A 24 -9.51 3.12 1.95
C GLN A 24 -8.45 3.19 3.06
N MET A 25 -8.70 3.94 4.13
CA MET A 25 -7.69 4.19 5.16
C MET A 25 -7.15 2.93 5.81
N GLN A 26 -8.00 1.98 6.16
CA GLN A 26 -7.55 0.73 6.77
C GLN A 26 -6.65 -0.07 5.84
N SER A 27 -7.05 -0.20 4.58
CA SER A 27 -6.26 -0.91 3.57
C SER A 27 -4.91 -0.24 3.37
N MET A 28 -4.91 1.09 3.23
CA MET A 28 -3.68 1.85 3.05
C MET A 28 -2.76 1.69 4.25
N TYR A 29 -3.32 1.76 5.45
CA TYR A 29 -2.53 1.63 6.67
C TYR A 29 -1.85 0.26 6.78
N LYS A 30 -2.61 -0.82 6.57
CA LYS A 30 -2.08 -2.18 6.62
C LYS A 30 -0.92 -2.38 5.64
N ILE A 31 -1.08 -1.88 4.43
CA ILE A 31 -0.06 -2.00 3.41
C ILE A 31 1.16 -1.14 3.75
N ALA A 32 0.94 0.10 4.13
CA ALA A 32 2.03 1.02 4.45
C ALA A 32 2.86 0.53 5.64
N ILE A 33 2.21 0.12 6.73
CA ILE A 33 2.93 -0.35 7.90
C ILE A 33 3.73 -1.63 7.62
N SER A 34 3.26 -2.45 6.70
CA SER A 34 3.96 -3.65 6.27
C SER A 34 5.28 -3.31 5.56
N TYR A 35 5.34 -2.17 4.87
CA TYR A 35 6.56 -1.70 4.19
C TYR A 35 7.49 -0.93 5.12
N VAL A 36 6.97 0.10 5.76
CA VAL A 36 7.82 1.07 6.46
C VAL A 36 8.01 0.76 7.94
N LYS A 37 7.16 -0.07 8.51
CA LYS A 37 7.27 -0.63 9.88
C LYS A 37 7.23 0.38 11.01
N ASN A 38 6.74 1.59 10.76
CA ASN A 38 6.48 2.57 11.81
C ASN A 38 5.34 3.50 11.38
N ASP A 39 4.67 4.08 12.37
CA ASP A 39 3.47 4.88 12.14
C ASP A 39 3.74 6.20 11.43
N GLU A 40 4.84 6.84 11.77
CA GLU A 40 5.18 8.14 11.21
C GLU A 40 5.39 8.06 9.71
N ASP A 41 6.18 7.08 9.28
CA ASP A 41 6.43 6.87 7.84
C ASP A 41 5.18 6.38 7.12
N ALA A 42 4.38 5.53 7.78
CA ALA A 42 3.11 5.08 7.20
C ALA A 42 2.16 6.26 6.97
N ALA A 43 2.06 7.15 7.94
CA ALA A 43 1.23 8.36 7.81
C ALA A 43 1.73 9.25 6.67
N ASP A 44 3.03 9.43 6.55
CA ASP A 44 3.62 10.23 5.47
C ASP A 44 3.32 9.62 4.10
N ALA A 45 3.48 8.31 3.97
CA ALA A 45 3.17 7.62 2.71
C ALA A 45 1.70 7.75 2.34
N ILE A 46 0.81 7.62 3.31
CA ILE A 46 -0.63 7.74 3.09
C ILE A 46 -1.00 9.17 2.68
N GLN A 47 -0.46 10.17 3.36
CA GLN A 47 -0.71 11.57 3.01
C GLN A 47 -0.25 11.89 1.58
N ASP A 48 0.95 11.45 1.22
CA ASP A 48 1.47 11.65 -0.13
C ASP A 48 0.60 10.92 -1.17
N THR A 49 0.09 9.75 -0.82
CA THR A 49 -0.80 8.99 -1.69
C THR A 49 -2.12 9.71 -1.90
N ILE A 50 -2.72 10.22 -0.83
CA ILE A 50 -3.98 10.97 -0.90
C ILE A 50 -3.81 12.19 -1.78
N LEU A 51 -2.72 12.93 -1.59
CA LEU A 51 -2.43 14.11 -2.41
C LEU A 51 -2.26 13.76 -3.88
N SER A 52 -1.50 12.70 -4.18
CA SER A 52 -1.31 12.22 -5.55
C SER A 52 -2.63 11.79 -6.18
N CYS A 53 -3.47 11.10 -5.42
CA CYS A 53 -4.80 10.69 -5.89
C CYS A 53 -5.66 11.92 -6.21
N TYR A 54 -5.65 12.92 -5.35
CA TYR A 54 -6.42 14.14 -5.55
C TYR A 54 -5.99 14.86 -6.83
N GLU A 55 -4.70 14.98 -7.04
CA GLU A 55 -4.14 15.69 -8.20
C GLU A 55 -4.35 14.93 -9.51
N ASN A 56 -4.36 13.60 -9.47
CA ASN A 56 -4.32 12.77 -10.67
C ASN A 56 -5.56 11.90 -10.89
N LEU A 57 -6.61 12.08 -10.08
CA LEU A 57 -7.80 11.23 -10.17
C LEU A 57 -8.43 11.28 -11.56
N LYS A 58 -8.41 12.42 -12.21
CA LYS A 58 -8.97 12.59 -13.56
C LYS A 58 -8.21 11.78 -14.62
N SER A 59 -6.95 11.44 -14.34
CA SER A 59 -6.15 10.64 -15.26
C SER A 59 -6.49 9.15 -15.20
N LEU A 60 -7.22 8.73 -14.16
CA LEU A 60 -7.67 7.35 -14.04
C LEU A 60 -8.73 7.07 -15.12
N LYS A 61 -8.39 6.21 -16.06
CA LYS A 61 -9.23 5.95 -17.21
C LYS A 61 -10.48 5.16 -16.87
N TYR A 62 -10.33 4.10 -16.06
CA TYR A 62 -11.44 3.22 -15.68
C TYR A 62 -11.62 3.23 -14.18
N ASN A 63 -12.81 3.61 -13.72
CA ASN A 63 -13.11 3.72 -12.30
C ASN A 63 -12.95 2.40 -11.55
N ARG A 64 -13.20 1.28 -12.20
CA ARG A 64 -13.07 -0.06 -11.61
C ARG A 64 -11.64 -0.39 -11.17
N TYR A 65 -10.63 0.29 -11.72
CA TYR A 65 -9.22 0.08 -11.37
C TYR A 65 -8.72 1.07 -10.31
N PHE A 66 -9.62 1.83 -9.70
CA PHE A 66 -9.25 2.85 -8.72
C PHE A 66 -8.42 2.27 -7.58
N LYS A 67 -8.87 1.17 -6.98
CA LYS A 67 -8.17 0.61 -5.82
C LYS A 67 -6.76 0.13 -6.20
N THR A 68 -6.63 -0.57 -7.31
CA THR A 68 -5.33 -1.03 -7.81
C THR A 68 -4.39 0.15 -8.07
N TRP A 69 -4.90 1.18 -8.71
CA TRP A 69 -4.16 2.40 -9.03
C TRP A 69 -3.68 3.11 -7.76
N MET A 70 -4.57 3.29 -6.79
CA MET A 70 -4.27 3.94 -5.52
C MET A 70 -3.21 3.16 -4.73
N ILE A 71 -3.36 1.86 -4.61
CA ILE A 71 -2.43 1.02 -3.85
C ILE A 71 -1.05 1.01 -4.52
N ARG A 72 -0.99 1.04 -5.83
CA ARG A 72 0.28 1.16 -6.54
C ARG A 72 1.00 2.47 -6.19
N ILE A 73 0.26 3.57 -6.14
CA ILE A 73 0.82 4.86 -5.72
C ILE A 73 1.35 4.76 -4.29
N LEU A 74 0.57 4.17 -3.38
CA LEU A 74 0.96 4.00 -1.98
C LEU A 74 2.26 3.21 -1.84
N ILE A 75 2.36 2.09 -2.53
CA ILE A 75 3.54 1.24 -2.47
C ILE A 75 4.77 1.97 -3.00
N ASN A 76 4.62 2.74 -4.08
CA ASN A 76 5.71 3.55 -4.61
C ASN A 76 6.16 4.61 -3.60
N LYS A 77 5.24 5.24 -2.88
CA LYS A 77 5.59 6.19 -1.81
C LYS A 77 6.33 5.51 -0.67
N CYS A 78 5.89 4.32 -0.28
CA CYS A 78 6.58 3.54 0.76
C CYS A 78 8.01 3.18 0.34
N LYS A 79 8.19 2.75 -0.91
CA LYS A 79 9.51 2.43 -1.44
C LYS A 79 10.43 3.65 -1.45
N ASP A 80 9.89 4.81 -1.81
CA ASP A 80 10.66 6.06 -1.80
C ASP A 80 11.14 6.41 -0.40
N ILE A 81 10.29 6.23 0.60
CA ILE A 81 10.66 6.46 2.00
C ILE A 81 11.78 5.52 2.43
N LEU A 82 11.65 4.24 2.10
CA LEU A 82 12.67 3.24 2.43
C LEU A 82 14.01 3.54 1.76
N GLN A 83 14.00 3.98 0.52
CA GLN A 83 15.21 4.37 -0.19
C GLN A 83 15.90 5.56 0.47
N ARG A 84 15.14 6.57 0.86
CA ARG A 84 15.69 7.73 1.56
C ARG A 84 16.31 7.34 2.89
N LYS A 85 15.65 6.46 3.65
CA LYS A 85 16.17 5.96 4.92
C LYS A 85 17.46 5.15 4.73
N ASN A 86 17.50 4.30 3.72
CA ASN A 86 18.69 3.50 3.44
C ASN A 86 19.90 4.38 3.09
N ARG A 87 19.68 5.47 2.37
CA ARG A 87 20.76 6.44 2.08
C ARG A 87 21.26 7.13 3.36
N MET A 88 20.34 7.46 4.25
CA MET A 88 20.71 8.08 5.54
C MET A 88 21.46 7.09 6.43
N ILE A 89 21.06 5.83 6.45
CA ILE A 89 21.70 4.76 7.22
C ILE A 89 23.11 4.49 6.69
N CYS A 90 23.33 4.59 5.40
CA CYS A 90 24.65 4.42 4.81
C CYS A 90 25.63 5.54 5.20
N THR A 91 25.14 6.71 5.60
CA THR A 91 25.97 7.84 6.01
C THR A 91 26.12 7.97 7.52
N ASP A 92 25.13 7.53 8.27
CA ASP A 92 25.15 7.54 9.72
C ASP A 92 24.84 6.14 10.24
N GLU A 93 25.72 5.58 11.06
CA GLU A 93 25.45 4.32 11.75
C GLU A 93 24.33 4.56 12.76
N MET A 94 23.10 4.50 12.30
CA MET A 94 21.97 4.55 13.20
C MET A 94 21.73 3.17 13.78
N PRO A 95 21.67 3.03 15.11
CA PRO A 95 21.27 1.76 15.69
C PRO A 95 19.87 1.40 15.21
N GLU A 96 19.68 0.13 14.89
CA GLU A 96 18.37 -0.36 14.55
C GLU A 96 17.40 -0.03 15.68
N MET A 97 16.46 0.84 15.40
CA MET A 97 15.38 1.10 16.32
C MET A 97 14.51 -0.15 16.38
N PRO A 98 14.32 -0.72 17.58
CA PRO A 98 13.41 -1.85 17.66
C PRO A 98 12.05 -1.43 17.14
N PHE A 99 11.49 -2.29 16.31
CA PHE A 99 10.14 -2.11 15.81
C PHE A 99 9.19 -2.03 16.99
N HIS A 100 8.59 -0.88 17.19
CA HIS A 100 7.53 -0.76 18.17
C HIS A 100 6.27 -1.30 17.54
N GLU A 101 5.86 -2.44 18.03
CA GLU A 101 4.59 -2.98 17.65
C GLU A 101 3.52 -1.94 17.91
N ALA A 102 2.97 -1.45 16.86
CA ALA A 102 1.82 -0.61 16.97
C ALA A 102 0.74 -1.44 17.66
N GLU A 103 0.10 -0.86 18.66
CA GLU A 103 -1.02 -1.47 19.37
C GLU A 103 -2.24 -1.63 18.44
N TYR A 104 -2.06 -2.27 17.28
CA TYR A 104 -3.11 -2.38 16.28
C TYR A 104 -3.59 -3.80 16.17
N ALA A 105 -4.85 -3.95 15.82
CA ALA A 105 -5.44 -5.24 15.53
C ALA A 105 -4.68 -6.00 14.44
N SER A 106 -3.87 -5.30 13.64
CA SER A 106 -3.02 -5.88 12.61
C SER A 106 -1.64 -6.32 13.12
N ALA A 107 -1.30 -6.10 14.39
CA ALA A 107 0.01 -6.46 14.93
C ALA A 107 0.28 -7.96 14.84
N GLU A 108 -0.74 -8.79 15.06
CA GLU A 108 -0.62 -10.24 14.92
C GLU A 108 -0.26 -10.64 13.49
N TRP A 109 -0.88 -9.99 12.50
CA TRP A 109 -0.60 -10.24 11.11
C TRP A 109 0.81 -9.81 10.74
N ALA A 110 1.25 -8.66 11.23
CA ALA A 110 2.60 -8.16 10.99
C ALA A 110 3.65 -9.14 11.52
N GLN A 111 3.41 -9.72 12.71
CA GLN A 111 4.31 -10.72 13.29
C GLN A 111 4.34 -12.01 12.48
N MET A 112 3.20 -12.45 11.97
CA MET A 112 3.11 -13.65 11.15
C MET A 112 3.83 -13.50 9.82
N LEU A 113 3.80 -12.30 9.24
CA LEU A 113 4.38 -12.01 7.93
C LEU A 113 5.84 -11.57 8.01
N GLU A 114 6.32 -11.16 9.18
CA GLU A 114 7.66 -10.65 9.38
C GLU A 114 8.78 -11.58 8.90
N PRO A 115 8.72 -12.91 9.14
CA PRO A 115 9.78 -13.80 8.66
C PRO A 115 9.79 -14.00 7.15
N LEU A 116 8.79 -13.52 6.43
CA LEU A 116 8.74 -13.64 4.97
C LEU A 116 9.52 -12.51 4.30
N ASP A 117 10.13 -12.81 3.17
CA ASP A 117 10.71 -11.78 2.33
C ASP A 117 9.64 -10.77 1.92
N GLU A 118 10.04 -9.53 1.71
CA GLU A 118 9.13 -8.44 1.36
C GLU A 118 8.19 -8.80 0.21
N LYS A 119 8.71 -9.41 -0.84
CA LYS A 119 7.89 -9.80 -2.01
C LYS A 119 6.80 -10.79 -1.64
N TYR A 120 7.15 -11.82 -0.90
CA TYR A 120 6.19 -12.83 -0.46
C TYR A 120 5.15 -12.23 0.47
N ARG A 121 5.62 -11.43 1.41
CA ARG A 121 4.75 -10.75 2.38
C ARG A 121 3.71 -9.90 1.69
N MET A 122 4.14 -9.11 0.69
CA MET A 122 3.22 -8.27 -0.05
C MET A 122 2.22 -9.06 -0.89
N ILE A 123 2.67 -10.15 -1.50
CA ILE A 123 1.77 -11.01 -2.27
C ILE A 123 0.71 -11.63 -1.35
N VAL A 124 1.12 -12.15 -0.19
CA VAL A 124 0.18 -12.72 0.79
C VAL A 124 -0.81 -11.67 1.26
N LEU A 125 -0.32 -10.49 1.61
CA LEU A 125 -1.16 -9.40 2.09
C LEU A 125 -2.19 -8.97 1.03
N LEU A 126 -1.75 -8.74 -0.19
CA LEU A 126 -2.62 -8.27 -1.26
C LEU A 126 -3.62 -9.33 -1.71
N TYR A 127 -3.19 -10.58 -1.77
CA TYR A 127 -4.06 -11.67 -2.22
C TYR A 127 -5.09 -12.06 -1.16
N TYR A 128 -4.64 -12.33 0.07
CA TYR A 128 -5.51 -12.88 1.11
C TYR A 128 -6.26 -11.83 1.92
N MET A 129 -5.64 -10.71 2.20
CA MET A 129 -6.25 -9.68 3.03
C MET A 129 -7.00 -8.63 2.23
N GLU A 130 -6.48 -8.24 1.09
CA GLU A 130 -7.08 -7.19 0.28
C GLU A 130 -7.91 -7.71 -0.89
N GLY A 131 -7.82 -9.00 -1.18
CA GLY A 131 -8.64 -9.63 -2.20
C GLY A 131 -8.28 -9.33 -3.64
N PHE A 132 -7.06 -8.85 -3.89
CA PHE A 132 -6.59 -8.64 -5.26
C PHE A 132 -6.29 -9.96 -5.94
N ASN A 133 -6.58 -10.06 -7.24
CA ASN A 133 -6.20 -11.23 -8.00
C ASN A 133 -4.71 -11.14 -8.42
N THR A 134 -4.18 -12.24 -8.96
CA THR A 134 -2.76 -12.30 -9.33
C THR A 134 -2.37 -11.28 -10.39
N ARG A 135 -3.26 -10.97 -11.32
CA ARG A 135 -3.02 -9.97 -12.35
C ARG A 135 -2.91 -8.57 -11.74
N GLU A 136 -3.83 -8.22 -10.85
CA GLU A 136 -3.80 -6.94 -10.16
C GLU A 136 -2.54 -6.79 -9.33
N ILE A 137 -2.14 -7.84 -8.62
CA ILE A 137 -0.91 -7.86 -7.82
C ILE A 137 0.32 -7.65 -8.70
N SER A 138 0.35 -8.29 -9.87
CA SER A 138 1.45 -8.11 -10.81
C SER A 138 1.59 -6.65 -11.26
N GLU A 139 0.49 -5.98 -11.47
CA GLU A 139 0.48 -4.55 -11.82
C GLU A 139 0.91 -3.68 -10.64
N ILE A 140 0.42 -3.98 -9.43
CA ILE A 140 0.76 -3.21 -8.23
C ILE A 140 2.25 -3.32 -7.90
N LEU A 141 2.81 -4.52 -7.94
CA LEU A 141 4.19 -4.79 -7.54
C LEU A 141 5.19 -4.71 -8.69
N ASP A 142 4.71 -4.47 -9.91
CA ASP A 142 5.55 -4.43 -11.11
C ASP A 142 6.35 -5.72 -11.29
N MET A 143 5.64 -6.85 -11.22
CA MET A 143 6.20 -8.19 -11.36
C MET A 143 5.47 -8.93 -12.47
N LYS A 144 6.08 -9.98 -13.01
CA LYS A 144 5.40 -10.85 -13.96
C LYS A 144 4.29 -11.64 -13.27
N GLU A 145 3.13 -11.77 -13.92
CA GLU A 145 2.01 -12.52 -13.37
C GLU A 145 2.38 -13.97 -13.04
N SER A 146 3.20 -14.60 -13.89
CA SER A 146 3.67 -15.96 -13.64
C SER A 146 4.47 -16.06 -12.35
N THR A 147 5.28 -15.05 -12.05
CA THR A 147 6.04 -14.98 -10.79
C THR A 147 5.10 -14.86 -9.61
N VAL A 148 4.10 -14.00 -9.70
CA VAL A 148 3.10 -13.82 -8.63
C VAL A 148 2.37 -15.13 -8.37
N LYS A 149 1.92 -15.81 -9.41
CA LYS A 149 1.24 -17.11 -9.28
C LYS A 149 2.11 -18.16 -8.61
N SER A 150 3.38 -18.26 -9.01
CA SER A 150 4.31 -19.21 -8.42
C SER A 150 4.53 -18.93 -6.93
N LEU A 151 4.72 -17.66 -6.57
CA LEU A 151 4.96 -17.28 -5.19
C LEU A 151 3.72 -17.46 -4.32
N SER A 152 2.53 -17.17 -4.85
CA SER A 152 1.29 -17.36 -4.10
C SER A 152 1.00 -18.82 -3.84
N LEU A 153 1.33 -19.72 -4.77
CA LEU A 153 1.14 -21.16 -4.60
C LEU A 153 2.08 -21.77 -3.56
N ILE A 154 3.31 -21.26 -3.47
CA ILE A 154 4.30 -21.76 -2.52
C ILE A 154 3.88 -21.48 -1.07
N HIS A 155 3.12 -20.44 -0.82
CA HIS A 155 2.71 -20.02 0.52
C HIS A 155 1.25 -20.33 0.86
N ILE A 156 0.60 -21.10 0.05
CA ILE A 156 -0.76 -21.60 0.36
C ILE A 156 -0.73 -22.82 1.28
#